data_3a924a1fec59c5da62ed61f772efa203
#
_entry.id   3a924a1fec59c5da62ed61f772efa203
#
_cell.length_a   1.000
_cell.length_b   1.000
_cell.length_c   1.000
_cell.angle_alpha   90.00
_cell.angle_beta   90.00
_cell.angle_gamma   90.00
#
_symmetry.space_group_name_H-M   'P 1'
#
loop_
_entity.id
_entity.type
_entity.pdbx_description
1 polymer ?
#
loop_
_entity_poly.entity_id
_entity_poly.type
_entity_poly.pdbx_seq_one_letter_code
_entity_poly.pdbx_strand_id
1 'polypeptide(L)'
;MNNGFYEFSRGKQETTSSVFPYTGSAITTGSLDIAGLVGVTGXLSQASNNTASGSYSHAEGNSTQAIGNTSHAEGNSTQAIGGASHAEGLVTNAIGEFSHAEGTFTQAIGNYSHTEGIGTVASGSLQHVQGRWNIPSPDTSAFIIGNGEFGSESNLLFASGTQVQITGSLRVSGSITGSL
;
A
#
# COMPACT_ATOMS: atom_id res chain seq x y z
N MET A 1 -21.57 14.99 40.76
CA MET A 1 -20.93 14.48 39.53
C MET A 1 -20.54 13.04 39.75
N ASN A 2 -21.24 12.14 39.11
CA ASN A 2 -21.04 10.70 39.36
C ASN A 2 -19.95 10.20 38.43
N ASN A 3 -18.74 9.99 38.98
CA ASN A 3 -17.67 9.31 38.25
C ASN A 3 -18.03 7.84 38.20
N GLY A 4 -18.79 7.47 37.20
CA GLY A 4 -19.21 6.11 37.01
C GLY A 4 -18.06 5.19 36.63
N PHE A 5 -17.40 4.65 37.61
CA PHE A 5 -16.52 3.51 37.38
C PHE A 5 -17.40 2.27 37.27
N TYR A 6 -17.40 1.68 36.10
CA TYR A 6 -18.10 0.40 35.93
C TYR A 6 -17.11 -0.72 36.28
N GLU A 7 -17.33 -1.32 37.42
CA GLU A 7 -16.55 -2.47 37.84
C GLU A 7 -17.18 -3.73 37.22
N PHE A 8 -16.44 -4.38 36.37
CA PHE A 8 -16.91 -5.65 35.82
C PHE A 8 -16.54 -6.78 36.79
N SER A 9 -17.52 -7.26 37.52
CA SER A 9 -17.31 -8.46 38.31
C SER A 9 -17.47 -9.69 37.42
N ARG A 10 -16.64 -10.70 37.67
CA ARG A 10 -16.70 -11.99 36.98
C ARG A 10 -18.04 -12.69 37.26
N GLY A 11 -18.99 -12.44 36.41
CA GLY A 11 -20.27 -13.14 36.46
C GLY A 11 -20.79 -13.34 35.06
N LYS A 12 -21.26 -14.53 34.75
CA LYS A 12 -21.92 -14.80 33.50
C LYS A 12 -23.16 -13.93 33.41
N GLN A 13 -23.08 -12.90 32.61
CA GLN A 13 -24.27 -12.12 32.28
C GLN A 13 -24.58 -12.31 30.81
N GLU A 14 -25.51 -13.19 30.55
CA GLU A 14 -26.05 -13.34 29.21
C GLU A 14 -27.11 -12.27 29.01
N THR A 15 -26.68 -11.17 28.41
CA THR A 15 -27.65 -10.14 28.03
C THR A 15 -27.66 -10.01 26.52
N THR A 16 -28.81 -10.05 25.97
CA THR A 16 -29.04 -9.85 24.54
C THR A 16 -29.15 -8.36 24.18
N SER A 17 -28.82 -7.49 25.13
CA SER A 17 -28.83 -6.05 24.90
C SER A 17 -27.42 -5.48 24.84
N SER A 18 -27.22 -4.49 24.04
CA SER A 18 -25.90 -3.84 23.90
C SER A 18 -25.48 -3.24 25.25
N VAL A 19 -24.36 -3.72 25.75
CA VAL A 19 -23.88 -3.32 27.07
C VAL A 19 -23.20 -1.96 27.03
N PHE A 20 -22.84 -1.46 25.85
CA PHE A 20 -22.18 -0.18 25.70
C PHE A 20 -22.77 0.68 24.58
N PRO A 21 -23.86 1.39 24.83
CA PRO A 21 -24.23 2.44 23.88
C PRO A 21 -23.37 3.68 24.15
N TYR A 22 -22.04 3.55 23.96
CA TYR A 22 -21.12 4.63 24.21
C TYR A 22 -20.91 5.46 22.95
N THR A 23 -21.31 6.71 23.01
CA THR A 23 -21.08 7.65 21.93
C THR A 23 -19.96 8.59 22.36
N GLY A 24 -18.74 8.30 21.94
CA GLY A 24 -17.56 9.06 22.32
C GLY A 24 -16.29 8.27 22.09
N SER A 25 -15.19 8.79 22.59
CA SER A 25 -13.89 8.11 22.49
C SER A 25 -13.67 7.24 23.71
N ALA A 26 -13.30 5.99 23.49
CA ALA A 26 -12.91 5.08 24.55
C ALA A 26 -11.41 4.82 24.45
N ILE A 27 -10.69 5.01 25.53
CA ILE A 27 -9.26 4.73 25.59
C ILE A 27 -9.05 3.55 26.54
N THR A 28 -8.47 2.47 26.03
CA THR A 28 -8.10 1.32 26.85
C THR A 28 -6.59 1.25 26.96
N THR A 29 -6.08 1.21 28.19
CA THR A 29 -4.65 0.98 28.43
C THR A 29 -4.48 -0.47 28.80
N GLY A 30 -3.93 -1.25 27.88
CA GLY A 30 -3.78 -2.69 28.05
C GLY A 30 -4.45 -3.43 26.89
N SER A 31 -4.69 -4.72 27.15
CA SER A 31 -5.30 -5.58 26.12
C SER A 31 -6.82 -5.51 26.16
N LEU A 32 -7.42 -5.39 24.99
CA LEU A 32 -8.87 -5.54 24.83
C LEU A 32 -9.12 -6.87 24.14
N ASP A 33 -9.68 -7.82 24.89
CA ASP A 33 -9.99 -9.15 24.36
C ASP A 33 -11.46 -9.22 23.99
N ILE A 34 -11.72 -9.41 22.70
CA ILE A 34 -13.09 -9.48 22.19
C ILE A 34 -13.32 -10.86 21.58
N ALA A 35 -14.11 -11.67 22.28
CA ALA A 35 -14.49 -13.01 21.79
C ALA A 35 -15.74 -12.88 20.92
N GLY A 36 -15.55 -12.55 19.68
CA GLY A 36 -16.68 -12.36 18.78
C GLY A 36 -16.32 -11.51 17.57
N LEU A 37 -17.33 -11.00 16.92
CA LEU A 37 -17.15 -10.18 15.73
C LEU A 37 -16.94 -8.71 16.11
N VAL A 38 -15.84 -8.13 15.65
CA VAL A 38 -15.60 -6.70 15.80
C VAL A 38 -15.99 -6.01 14.51
N GLY A 39 -17.06 -5.23 14.58
CA GLY A 39 -17.48 -4.42 13.44
C GLY A 39 -16.93 -3.01 13.60
N VAL A 40 -16.00 -2.62 12.71
CA VAL A 40 -15.44 -1.26 12.72
C VAL A 40 -15.97 -0.53 11.50
N THR A 41 -16.74 0.54 11.76
CA THR A 41 -17.22 1.41 10.68
C THR A 41 -16.38 2.67 10.65
N GLY A 42 -15.13 2.49 10.34
CA GLY A 42 -14.18 3.60 10.37
C GLY A 42 -12.75 3.11 10.13
N UNK A 43 -11.90 3.71 10.58
CA UNK A 43 -10.69 3.43 10.26
C UNK A 43 -10.17 2.60 11.23
N LEU A 44 -9.44 1.78 10.81
CA LEU A 44 -8.70 0.90 11.70
C LEU A 44 -7.21 1.17 11.54
N SER A 45 -6.59 1.63 12.61
CA SER A 45 -5.16 1.93 12.63
C SER A 45 -4.48 1.10 13.71
N GLN A 46 -3.50 0.26 13.32
CA GLN A 46 -2.81 -0.63 14.26
C GLN A 46 -1.34 -0.29 14.36
N ALA A 47 -0.83 -0.28 15.58
CA ALA A 47 0.56 0.02 15.99
C ALA A 47 0.87 1.52 16.06
N SER A 48 2.13 1.93 15.86
CA SER A 48 2.57 3.28 16.22
C SER A 48 2.43 4.28 15.08
N ASN A 49 1.80 5.43 15.37
CA ASN A 49 1.72 6.56 14.46
C ASN A 49 1.03 6.24 13.14
N ASN A 50 0.14 5.25 13.15
CA ASN A 50 -0.57 4.86 11.94
C ASN A 50 -1.84 5.68 11.78
N THR A 51 -2.24 5.94 10.54
CA THR A 51 -3.45 6.69 10.24
C THR A 51 -4.25 5.95 9.16
N ALA A 52 -5.46 5.53 9.51
CA ALA A 52 -6.41 5.01 8.54
C ALA A 52 -7.54 6.03 8.45
N SER A 53 -7.53 6.87 7.41
CA SER A 53 -8.50 7.95 7.27
C SER A 53 -9.49 7.75 6.13
N GLY A 54 -9.18 6.87 5.18
CA GLY A 54 -10.14 6.53 4.13
C GLY A 54 -11.26 5.63 4.63
N SER A 55 -12.42 5.69 4.00
CA SER A 55 -13.53 4.80 4.37
C SER A 55 -13.12 3.35 4.07
N TYR A 56 -13.32 2.47 5.05
CA TYR A 56 -12.95 1.05 4.96
C TYR A 56 -11.46 0.83 4.72
N SER A 57 -10.60 1.77 5.18
CA SER A 57 -9.16 1.64 5.01
C SER A 57 -8.52 0.94 6.21
N HIS A 58 -7.30 0.40 6.00
CA HIS A 58 -6.58 -0.33 7.03
C HIS A 58 -5.12 0.10 7.02
N ALA A 59 -4.56 0.43 8.20
CA ALA A 59 -3.16 0.82 8.34
C ALA A 59 -2.50 0.04 9.47
N GLU A 60 -1.44 -0.71 9.17
CA GLU A 60 -0.72 -1.46 10.20
C GLU A 60 0.78 -1.33 10.02
N GLY A 61 1.51 -1.32 11.15
CA GLY A 61 2.96 -1.18 11.12
C GLY A 61 3.43 0.04 11.87
N ASN A 62 4.36 0.79 11.26
CA ASN A 62 4.93 1.98 11.90
C ASN A 62 4.84 3.17 10.94
N SER A 63 4.14 4.22 11.36
CA SER A 63 4.00 5.46 10.57
C SER A 63 3.37 5.22 9.19
N THR A 64 2.42 4.27 9.11
CA THR A 64 1.72 3.97 7.87
C THR A 64 0.48 4.84 7.72
N GLN A 65 0.11 5.13 6.48
CA GLN A 65 -1.05 5.99 6.22
C GLN A 65 -1.92 5.38 5.10
N ALA A 66 -3.12 4.95 5.47
CA ALA A 66 -4.12 4.47 4.51
C ALA A 66 -5.15 5.59 4.34
N ILE A 67 -4.94 6.42 3.32
CA ILE A 67 -5.70 7.64 3.10
C ILE A 67 -6.85 7.44 2.11
N GLY A 68 -6.64 6.64 1.08
CA GLY A 68 -7.67 6.37 0.10
C GLY A 68 -8.79 5.51 0.64
N ASN A 69 -9.97 5.63 0.04
CA ASN A 69 -11.08 4.74 0.41
C ASN A 69 -10.72 3.31 0.04
N THR A 70 -11.02 2.36 0.92
CA THR A 70 -10.72 0.93 0.78
C THR A 70 -9.24 0.64 0.56
N SER A 71 -8.36 1.55 1.00
CA SER A 71 -6.91 1.38 0.82
C SER A 71 -6.30 0.60 1.98
N HIS A 72 -5.10 0.04 1.74
CA HIS A 72 -4.37 -0.72 2.74
C HIS A 72 -2.91 -0.29 2.75
N ALA A 73 -2.37 0.04 3.93
CA ALA A 73 -0.97 0.42 4.09
C ALA A 73 -0.34 -0.42 5.20
N GLU A 74 0.76 -1.13 4.89
CA GLU A 74 1.45 -1.92 5.91
C GLU A 74 2.96 -1.79 5.79
N GLY A 75 3.65 -1.91 6.93
CA GLY A 75 5.11 -1.83 6.94
C GLY A 75 5.63 -0.64 7.70
N ASN A 76 6.57 0.11 7.10
CA ASN A 76 7.20 1.24 7.78
C ASN A 76 7.20 2.46 6.85
N SER A 77 6.52 3.52 7.26
CA SER A 77 6.43 4.79 6.53
C SER A 77 5.81 4.61 5.14
N THR A 78 4.81 3.74 5.02
CA THR A 78 4.13 3.50 3.76
C THR A 78 2.87 4.36 3.66
N GLN A 79 2.50 4.69 2.42
CA GLN A 79 1.33 5.54 2.19
C GLN A 79 0.48 4.98 1.05
N ALA A 80 -0.75 4.59 1.38
CA ALA A 80 -1.75 4.16 0.39
C ALA A 80 -2.73 5.32 0.21
N ILE A 81 -2.48 6.15 -0.80
CA ILE A 81 -3.20 7.40 -1.02
C ILE A 81 -4.37 7.25 -1.98
N GLY A 82 -4.18 6.48 -3.03
CA GLY A 82 -5.24 6.27 -4.01
C GLY A 82 -6.38 5.41 -3.47
N GLY A 83 -7.56 5.56 -4.06
CA GLY A 83 -8.66 4.69 -3.72
C GLY A 83 -8.36 3.25 -4.10
N ALA A 84 -8.66 2.30 -3.20
CA ALA A 84 -8.39 0.87 -3.38
C ALA A 84 -6.91 0.58 -3.69
N SER A 85 -6.01 1.41 -3.16
CA SER A 85 -4.57 1.21 -3.36
C SER A 85 -3.97 0.40 -2.22
N HIS A 86 -2.78 -0.18 -2.46
CA HIS A 86 -2.07 -0.98 -1.47
C HIS A 86 -0.59 -0.57 -1.45
N ALA A 87 -0.07 -0.28 -0.26
CA ALA A 87 1.35 0.08 -0.08
C ALA A 87 1.95 -0.79 1.01
N GLU A 88 3.03 -1.52 0.69
CA GLU A 88 3.70 -2.38 1.67
C GLU A 88 5.21 -2.27 1.58
N GLY A 89 5.89 -2.43 2.72
CA GLY A 89 7.34 -2.42 2.76
C GLY A 89 7.93 -1.25 3.53
N LEU A 90 8.92 -0.58 2.94
CA LEU A 90 9.63 0.51 3.59
C LEU A 90 9.61 1.76 2.72
N VAL A 91 8.93 2.81 3.17
CA VAL A 91 8.81 4.10 2.48
C VAL A 91 8.25 3.92 1.06
N THR A 92 7.13 3.20 0.97
CA THR A 92 6.46 2.98 -0.31
C THR A 92 5.22 3.87 -0.42
N ASN A 93 4.90 4.29 -1.63
CA ASN A 93 3.77 5.19 -1.86
C ASN A 93 2.92 4.67 -3.02
N ALA A 94 1.68 4.27 -2.70
CA ALA A 94 0.69 3.89 -3.71
C ALA A 94 -0.26 5.07 -3.89
N ILE A 95 0.01 5.89 -4.91
CA ILE A 95 -0.65 7.17 -5.09
C ILE A 95 -1.84 7.07 -6.06
N GLY A 96 -1.69 6.31 -7.12
CA GLY A 96 -2.76 6.15 -8.10
C GLY A 96 -3.92 5.31 -7.58
N GLU A 97 -5.10 5.50 -8.15
CA GLU A 97 -6.23 4.63 -7.85
C GLU A 97 -5.93 3.21 -8.30
N PHE A 98 -6.29 2.22 -7.48
CA PHE A 98 -6.07 0.79 -7.75
C PHE A 98 -4.59 0.48 -7.99
N SER A 99 -3.68 1.25 -7.37
CA SER A 99 -2.25 1.03 -7.55
C SER A 99 -1.68 0.18 -6.41
N HIS A 100 -0.51 -0.43 -6.66
CA HIS A 100 0.18 -1.26 -5.68
C HIS A 100 1.66 -0.91 -5.66
N ALA A 101 2.20 -0.61 -4.48
CA ALA A 101 3.63 -0.30 -4.30
C ALA A 101 4.22 -1.17 -3.22
N GLU A 102 5.23 -1.99 -3.58
CA GLU A 102 5.88 -2.86 -2.62
C GLU A 102 7.41 -2.76 -2.71
N GLY A 103 8.08 -3.06 -1.61
CA GLY A 103 9.54 -3.04 -1.58
C GLY A 103 10.11 -1.90 -0.76
N THR A 104 11.07 -1.17 -1.33
CA THR A 104 11.75 -0.08 -0.60
C THR A 104 11.86 1.17 -1.46
N PHE A 105 11.33 2.29 -1.00
CA PHE A 105 11.36 3.59 -1.71
C PHE A 105 10.63 3.55 -3.05
N THR A 106 9.59 2.72 -3.19
CA THR A 106 8.87 2.59 -4.46
C THR A 106 7.67 3.54 -4.52
N GLN A 107 7.31 3.95 -5.74
CA GLN A 107 6.19 4.88 -5.94
C GLN A 107 5.31 4.45 -7.12
N ALA A 108 4.09 4.03 -6.84
CA ALA A 108 3.10 3.70 -7.86
C ALA A 108 2.19 4.92 -8.03
N ILE A 109 2.56 5.81 -8.97
CA ILE A 109 1.90 7.10 -9.15
C ILE A 109 0.70 6.99 -10.11
N GLY A 110 0.85 6.23 -11.17
CA GLY A 110 -0.22 6.10 -12.15
C GLY A 110 -1.36 5.21 -11.65
N ASN A 111 -2.56 5.44 -12.15
CA ASN A 111 -3.69 4.60 -11.82
C ASN A 111 -3.48 3.18 -12.37
N TYR A 112 -3.89 2.17 -11.59
CA TYR A 112 -3.74 0.77 -11.96
C TYR A 112 -2.27 0.38 -12.18
N SER A 113 -1.31 1.08 -11.55
CA SER A 113 0.11 0.77 -11.72
C SER A 113 0.62 -0.11 -10.58
N HIS A 114 1.72 -0.80 -10.85
CA HIS A 114 2.37 -1.66 -9.87
C HIS A 114 3.87 -1.40 -9.88
N THR A 115 4.45 -1.20 -8.69
CA THR A 115 5.91 -1.06 -8.53
C THR A 115 6.43 -2.05 -7.50
N GLU A 116 7.58 -2.68 -7.80
CA GLU A 116 8.25 -3.55 -6.85
C GLU A 116 9.75 -3.37 -6.93
N GLY A 117 10.45 -3.65 -5.83
CA GLY A 117 11.91 -3.59 -5.79
C GLY A 117 12.45 -2.45 -4.96
N ILE A 118 13.43 -1.72 -5.48
CA ILE A 118 14.08 -0.64 -4.74
C ILE A 118 14.10 0.64 -5.57
N GLY A 119 13.45 1.69 -5.08
CA GLY A 119 13.46 2.99 -5.74
C GLY A 119 12.80 3.03 -7.10
N THR A 120 11.85 2.12 -7.35
CA THR A 120 11.14 2.09 -8.64
C THR A 120 9.99 3.06 -8.64
N VAL A 121 9.72 3.63 -9.82
CA VAL A 121 8.65 4.62 -10.00
C VAL A 121 7.83 4.29 -11.23
N ALA A 122 6.54 4.02 -11.04
CA ALA A 122 5.58 3.86 -12.13
C ALA A 122 4.77 5.15 -12.23
N SER A 123 5.19 6.04 -13.14
CA SER A 123 4.58 7.36 -13.25
C SER A 123 3.40 7.41 -14.20
N GLY A 124 3.28 6.48 -15.14
CA GLY A 124 2.15 6.41 -16.03
C GLY A 124 1.13 5.35 -15.58
N SER A 125 -0.09 5.46 -16.07
CA SER A 125 -1.14 4.52 -15.71
C SER A 125 -0.92 3.15 -16.33
N LEU A 126 -1.41 2.10 -15.66
CA LEU A 126 -1.35 0.72 -16.14
C LEU A 126 0.09 0.22 -16.34
N GLN A 127 1.04 0.82 -15.64
CA GLN A 127 2.44 0.40 -15.73
C GLN A 127 2.76 -0.70 -14.73
N HIS A 128 3.71 -1.55 -15.11
CA HIS A 128 4.33 -2.49 -14.18
C HIS A 128 5.83 -2.23 -14.19
N VAL A 129 6.39 -1.86 -13.05
CA VAL A 129 7.80 -1.48 -12.93
C VAL A 129 8.46 -2.31 -11.85
N GLN A 130 9.58 -2.97 -12.19
CA GLN A 130 10.30 -3.78 -11.22
C GLN A 130 11.81 -3.54 -11.30
N GLY A 131 12.51 -4.01 -10.28
CA GLY A 131 13.97 -3.92 -10.26
C GLY A 131 14.48 -2.84 -9.33
N ARG A 132 15.34 -1.97 -9.84
CA ARG A 132 15.88 -0.90 -9.00
C ARG A 132 16.15 0.36 -9.80
N TRP A 133 15.78 1.51 -9.24
CA TRP A 133 16.08 2.85 -9.72
C TRP A 133 15.90 2.97 -11.24
N ASN A 134 14.68 2.76 -11.70
CA ASN A 134 14.36 2.87 -13.13
C ASN A 134 14.27 4.34 -13.56
N ILE A 135 14.43 4.58 -14.86
CA ILE A 135 14.06 5.87 -15.45
C ILE A 135 12.54 5.86 -15.61
N PRO A 136 11.82 6.75 -14.91
CA PRO A 136 10.36 6.77 -15.05
C PRO A 136 9.91 7.22 -16.43
N SER A 137 8.73 6.78 -16.85
CA SER A 137 8.15 7.17 -18.13
C SER A 137 6.67 7.54 -17.92
N PRO A 138 6.17 8.58 -18.58
CA PRO A 138 4.73 8.88 -18.51
C PRO A 138 3.88 8.00 -19.41
N ASP A 139 4.48 7.13 -20.21
CA ASP A 139 3.72 6.25 -21.12
C ASP A 139 2.74 5.35 -20.36
N THR A 140 1.56 5.18 -20.90
CA THR A 140 0.61 4.24 -20.30
C THR A 140 0.95 2.81 -20.71
N SER A 141 0.63 1.87 -19.81
CA SER A 141 0.79 0.43 -20.07
C SER A 141 2.23 0.01 -20.34
N ALA A 142 3.20 0.73 -19.79
CA ALA A 142 4.60 0.34 -19.99
C ALA A 142 5.00 -0.74 -19.00
N PHE A 143 5.86 -1.67 -19.46
CA PHE A 143 6.54 -2.62 -18.61
C PHE A 143 8.01 -2.26 -18.54
N ILE A 144 8.52 -2.03 -17.31
CA ILE A 144 9.87 -1.50 -17.13
C ILE A 144 10.64 -2.35 -16.14
N ILE A 145 11.88 -2.72 -16.51
CA ILE A 145 12.81 -3.33 -15.56
C ILE A 145 13.95 -2.35 -15.33
N GLY A 146 14.01 -1.79 -14.13
CA GLY A 146 15.09 -0.89 -13.76
C GLY A 146 16.33 -1.65 -13.33
N ASN A 147 17.51 -1.11 -13.67
CA ASN A 147 18.78 -1.67 -13.19
C ASN A 147 19.76 -0.57 -12.77
N GLY A 148 19.23 0.61 -12.44
CA GLY A 148 20.04 1.74 -12.04
C GLY A 148 20.45 1.73 -10.60
N GLU A 149 20.96 2.87 -10.14
CA GLU A 149 21.34 3.13 -8.76
C GLU A 149 20.80 4.51 -8.38
N PHE A 150 20.75 4.79 -7.09
CA PHE A 150 20.28 6.08 -6.62
C PHE A 150 21.12 7.21 -7.23
N GLY A 151 20.46 8.12 -7.93
CA GLY A 151 21.14 9.23 -8.63
C GLY A 151 21.75 8.84 -9.96
N SER A 152 21.54 7.59 -10.41
CA SER A 152 21.99 7.13 -11.71
C SER A 152 21.01 6.10 -12.23
N GLU A 153 19.79 6.55 -12.46
CA GLU A 153 18.68 5.71 -12.87
C GLU A 153 18.90 5.15 -14.27
N SER A 154 18.48 3.90 -14.48
CA SER A 154 18.57 3.29 -15.79
C SER A 154 17.51 2.18 -15.95
N ASN A 155 17.18 1.89 -17.20
CA ASN A 155 16.26 0.80 -17.54
C ASN A 155 17.03 -0.27 -18.32
N LEU A 156 16.97 -1.52 -17.81
CA LEU A 156 17.47 -2.65 -18.58
C LEU A 156 16.49 -3.00 -19.70
N LEU A 157 15.19 -2.92 -19.39
CA LEU A 157 14.14 -3.18 -20.37
C LEU A 157 13.05 -2.12 -20.24
N PHE A 158 12.61 -1.63 -21.37
CA PHE A 158 11.45 -0.75 -21.46
C PHE A 158 10.59 -1.21 -22.62
N ALA A 159 9.34 -1.53 -22.33
CA ALA A 159 8.39 -1.97 -23.36
C ALA A 159 7.13 -1.12 -23.24
N SER A 160 6.76 -0.44 -24.34
CA SER A 160 5.55 0.39 -24.37
C SER A 160 5.10 0.58 -25.82
N GLY A 161 3.79 0.51 -26.04
CA GLY A 161 3.24 0.66 -27.37
C GLY A 161 3.77 -0.40 -28.32
N THR A 162 4.48 0.03 -29.34
CA THR A 162 5.05 -0.87 -30.34
C THR A 162 6.56 -1.07 -30.21
N GLN A 163 7.12 -0.61 -29.08
CA GLN A 163 8.56 -0.62 -28.88
C GLN A 163 8.97 -1.52 -27.72
N VAL A 164 10.06 -2.24 -27.92
CA VAL A 164 10.80 -2.87 -26.82
C VAL A 164 12.24 -2.41 -26.91
N GLN A 165 12.70 -1.76 -25.87
CA GLN A 165 14.09 -1.27 -25.78
C GLN A 165 14.85 -2.06 -24.74
N ILE A 166 16.02 -2.56 -25.10
CA ILE A 166 16.92 -3.27 -24.19
C ILE A 166 18.22 -2.51 -24.13
N THR A 167 18.61 -2.08 -22.92
CA THR A 167 19.86 -1.37 -22.70
C THR A 167 20.92 -2.35 -22.28
N GLY A 168 21.90 -2.59 -23.15
CA GLY A 168 22.95 -3.57 -22.92
C GLY A 168 22.99 -4.60 -24.02
N SER A 169 23.47 -5.79 -23.70
CA SER A 169 23.63 -6.86 -24.67
C SER A 169 22.42 -7.79 -24.69
N LEU A 170 21.90 -8.05 -25.86
CA LEU A 170 20.84 -9.04 -26.05
C LEU A 170 21.48 -10.31 -26.61
N ARG A 171 21.37 -11.41 -25.88
CA ARG A 171 21.83 -12.71 -26.35
C ARG A 171 20.64 -13.55 -26.78
N VAL A 172 20.62 -13.93 -28.05
CA VAL A 172 19.55 -14.75 -28.60
C VAL A 172 20.13 -16.11 -28.97
N SER A 173 19.56 -17.17 -28.42
CA SER A 173 20.03 -18.55 -28.72
C SER A 173 19.09 -19.23 -29.72
N GLY A 174 18.80 -18.55 -30.80
CA GLY A 174 17.88 -19.01 -31.81
C GLY A 174 17.78 -18.01 -32.95
N SER A 175 16.64 -17.98 -33.60
CA SER A 175 16.43 -17.09 -34.73
C SER A 175 15.61 -15.86 -34.30
N ILE A 176 15.96 -14.72 -34.83
CA ILE A 176 15.11 -13.53 -34.78
C ILE A 176 14.44 -13.44 -36.14
N THR A 177 13.11 -13.50 -36.14
CA THR A 177 12.33 -13.35 -37.37
C THR A 177 11.54 -12.05 -37.30
N GLY A 178 11.66 -11.26 -38.35
CA GLY A 178 10.95 -9.99 -38.45
C GLY A 178 11.15 -9.40 -39.81
N SER A 179 10.37 -8.38 -40.11
CA SER A 179 10.54 -7.61 -41.35
C SER A 179 11.03 -6.21 -40.97
N LEU A 180 12.00 -5.73 -41.74
CA LEU A 180 12.50 -4.37 -41.62
C LEU A 180 11.64 -3.41 -42.41
#